data_0d26f076c65a2fb7c899f3e98e8d2159
#
_entry.id   0d26f076c65a2fb7c899f3e98e8d2159
#
_cell.length_a   1.000
_cell.length_b   1.000
_cell.length_c   1.000
_cell.angle_alpha   90.00
_cell.angle_beta   90.00
_cell.angle_gamma   90.00
#
_symmetry.space_group_name_H-M   'P 1'
#
loop_
_entity.id
_entity.type
_entity.pdbx_description
1 polymer ?
#
loop_
_entity_poly.entity_id
_entity_poly.type
_entity_poly.pdbx_seq_one_letter_code
_entity_poly.pdbx_strand_id
1 'polypeptide(L)'
;MTTVIFLDDERSPSQVKWIDYGINPKFKCFTSYSAFVDSVIWHVENNKEIIVSFDHDIQQEDWDGNEVTGYHCLQIIVRECFNRNLKLPECVFHTKNPIGKENM
;
A
#
# COMPACT_ATOMS: atom_id res chain seq x y z
N MET A 1 -13.51 -4.91 12.78
CA MET A 1 -13.53 -4.42 11.38
C MET A 1 -12.11 -4.08 10.94
N THR A 2 -11.68 -4.62 9.82
CA THR A 2 -10.34 -4.39 9.29
C THR A 2 -10.33 -3.14 8.41
N THR A 3 -9.38 -2.24 8.63
CA THR A 3 -9.17 -1.10 7.75
C THR A 3 -8.06 -1.44 6.75
N VAL A 4 -8.35 -1.28 5.47
CA VAL A 4 -7.40 -1.52 4.38
C VAL A 4 -7.06 -0.19 3.73
N ILE A 5 -5.76 0.16 3.74
CA ILE A 5 -5.26 1.34 3.03
C ILE A 5 -4.83 0.85 1.64
N PHE A 6 -5.54 1.29 0.61
CA PHE A 6 -5.49 0.70 -0.73
C PHE A 6 -4.93 1.70 -1.74
N LEU A 7 -3.86 1.32 -2.41
CA LEU A 7 -3.25 2.14 -3.47
C LEU A 7 -3.36 1.41 -4.81
N ASP A 8 -4.10 1.99 -5.74
CA ASP A 8 -4.17 1.52 -7.13
C ASP A 8 -4.69 2.66 -7.98
N ASP A 9 -4.05 2.93 -9.10
CA ASP A 9 -4.43 4.00 -10.01
C ASP A 9 -5.48 3.56 -11.04
N GLU A 10 -5.76 2.26 -11.15
CA GLU A 10 -6.68 1.71 -12.14
C GLU A 10 -7.84 0.90 -11.56
N ARG A 11 -7.63 0.19 -10.43
CA ARG A 11 -8.61 -0.73 -9.88
C ARG A 11 -9.21 -0.21 -8.58
N SER A 12 -10.49 -0.57 -8.38
CA SER A 12 -11.14 -0.41 -7.08
C SER A 12 -11.02 -1.72 -6.27
N PRO A 13 -11.21 -1.69 -4.95
CA PRO A 13 -11.16 -2.90 -4.14
C PRO A 13 -12.11 -4.01 -4.60
N SER A 14 -13.27 -3.66 -5.16
CA SER A 14 -14.24 -4.63 -5.65
C SER A 14 -13.72 -5.45 -6.83
N GLN A 15 -12.70 -4.96 -7.52
CA GLN A 15 -12.07 -5.64 -8.64
C GLN A 15 -10.93 -6.56 -8.22
N VAL A 16 -10.50 -6.50 -6.96
CA VAL A 16 -9.43 -7.33 -6.41
C VAL A 16 -10.07 -8.48 -5.63
N LYS A 17 -10.37 -9.57 -6.35
CA LYS A 17 -11.09 -10.72 -5.78
C LYS A 17 -10.17 -11.86 -5.35
N TRP A 18 -8.88 -11.73 -5.62
CA TRP A 18 -7.89 -12.77 -5.33
C TRP A 18 -7.15 -12.56 -4.00
N ILE A 19 -7.51 -11.53 -3.26
CA ILE A 19 -6.95 -11.24 -1.94
C ILE A 19 -8.08 -11.30 -0.91
N ASP A 20 -7.83 -12.00 0.19
CA ASP A 20 -8.75 -12.03 1.32
C ASP A 20 -8.34 -10.96 2.34
N TYR A 21 -9.17 -9.94 2.48
CA TYR A 21 -8.93 -8.85 3.44
C TYR A 21 -9.65 -9.07 4.78
N GLY A 22 -10.23 -10.25 4.99
CA GLY A 22 -10.96 -10.56 6.20
C GLY A 22 -12.45 -10.24 6.12
N ILE A 23 -13.10 -10.16 7.27
CA ILE A 23 -14.56 -9.96 7.35
C ILE A 23 -14.85 -8.46 7.41
N ASN A 24 -15.75 -8.00 6.52
CA ASN A 24 -16.22 -6.62 6.46
C ASN A 24 -15.08 -5.58 6.42
N PRO A 25 -14.16 -5.70 5.46
CA PRO A 25 -13.06 -4.73 5.38
C PRO A 25 -13.57 -3.34 5.02
N LYS A 26 -12.98 -2.32 5.63
CA LYS A 26 -13.23 -0.92 5.30
C LYS A 26 -12.05 -0.42 4.48
N PHE A 27 -12.30 0.05 3.27
CA PHE A 27 -11.26 0.50 2.36
C PHE A 27 -11.11 2.01 2.38
N LYS A 28 -9.87 2.48 2.46
CA LYS A 28 -9.49 3.87 2.19
C LYS A 28 -8.61 3.85 0.96
N CYS A 29 -9.14 4.37 -0.15
CA CYS A 29 -8.52 4.22 -1.47
C CYS A 29 -7.75 5.48 -1.85
N PHE A 30 -6.58 5.27 -2.44
CA PHE A 30 -5.70 6.33 -2.91
C PHE A 30 -5.23 6.02 -4.32
N THR A 31 -5.04 7.07 -5.10
CA THR A 31 -4.44 7.00 -6.44
C THR A 31 -3.05 7.62 -6.47
N SER A 32 -2.70 8.41 -5.45
CA SER A 32 -1.40 9.05 -5.31
C SER A 32 -0.55 8.33 -4.25
N TYR A 33 0.68 8.00 -4.59
CA TYR A 33 1.56 7.31 -3.64
C TYR A 33 1.88 8.17 -2.41
N SER A 34 2.05 9.48 -2.58
CA SER A 34 2.41 10.36 -1.45
C SER A 34 1.27 10.44 -0.43
N ALA A 35 0.04 10.61 -0.88
CA ALA A 35 -1.13 10.62 0.01
C ALA A 35 -1.32 9.26 0.68
N PHE A 36 -1.08 8.18 -0.06
CA PHE A 36 -1.15 6.81 0.45
C PHE A 36 -0.15 6.58 1.58
N VAL A 37 1.12 6.92 1.35
CA VAL A 37 2.18 6.75 2.36
C VAL A 37 1.87 7.59 3.61
N ASP A 38 1.45 8.84 3.44
CA ASP A 38 1.08 9.71 4.57
C ASP A 38 -0.04 9.09 5.40
N SER A 39 -1.05 8.51 4.75
CA SER A 39 -2.16 7.86 5.43
C SER A 39 -1.69 6.62 6.21
N VAL A 40 -0.82 5.80 5.61
CA VAL A 40 -0.27 4.62 6.28
C VAL A 40 0.49 5.03 7.55
N ILE A 41 1.38 6.01 7.43
CA ILE A 41 2.17 6.46 8.58
C ILE A 41 1.29 7.03 9.67
N TRP A 42 0.28 7.82 9.30
CA TRP A 42 -0.68 8.36 10.29
C TRP A 42 -1.36 7.25 11.09
N HIS A 43 -1.84 6.20 10.40
CA HIS A 43 -2.51 5.08 11.07
C HIS A 43 -1.57 4.33 12.00
N VAL A 44 -0.34 4.07 11.55
CA VAL A 44 0.66 3.37 12.37
C VAL A 44 1.03 4.21 13.59
N GLU A 45 1.23 5.51 13.44
CA GLU A 45 1.56 6.41 14.56
C GLU A 45 0.44 6.47 15.59
N ASN A 46 -0.80 6.29 15.17
CA ASN A 46 -1.96 6.32 16.05
C ASN A 46 -2.40 4.93 16.53
N ASN A 47 -1.52 3.93 16.38
CA ASN A 47 -1.74 2.56 16.84
C ASN A 47 -2.99 1.90 16.25
N LYS A 48 -3.32 2.23 15.00
CA LYS A 48 -4.43 1.62 14.30
C LYS A 48 -3.97 0.35 13.60
N GLU A 49 -4.77 -0.72 13.71
CA GLU A 49 -4.50 -1.93 12.95
C GLU A 49 -5.00 -1.76 11.53
N ILE A 50 -4.10 -1.95 10.57
CA ILE A 50 -4.41 -1.80 9.14
C ILE A 50 -3.76 -2.91 8.33
N ILE A 51 -4.34 -3.16 7.16
CA ILE A 51 -3.67 -3.89 6.08
C ILE A 51 -3.35 -2.87 5.01
N VAL A 52 -2.10 -2.84 4.55
CA VAL A 52 -1.67 -1.96 3.46
C VAL A 52 -1.67 -2.78 2.19
N SER A 53 -2.49 -2.39 1.22
CA SER A 53 -2.63 -3.11 -0.05
C SER A 53 -2.27 -2.20 -1.21
N PHE A 54 -1.32 -2.61 -2.06
CA PHE A 54 -0.86 -1.76 -3.15
C PHE A 54 -0.48 -2.57 -4.37
N ASP A 55 -0.67 -1.94 -5.54
CA ASP A 55 -0.27 -2.49 -6.82
C ASP A 55 1.23 -2.30 -7.03
N HIS A 56 1.88 -3.26 -7.69
CA HIS A 56 3.29 -3.15 -8.05
C HIS A 56 3.50 -2.06 -9.12
N ASP A 57 2.62 -2.03 -10.13
CA ASP A 57 2.77 -1.17 -11.29
C ASP A 57 1.87 0.08 -11.18
N ILE A 58 2.24 1.01 -10.31
CA ILE A 58 1.59 2.33 -10.29
C ILE A 58 2.34 3.25 -11.25
N GLN A 59 1.60 3.94 -12.14
CA GLN A 59 2.22 4.80 -13.16
C GLN A 59 2.41 6.21 -12.60
N GLN A 60 3.40 6.37 -11.72
CA GLN A 60 3.71 7.63 -11.08
C GLN A 60 5.20 7.90 -11.12
N GLU A 61 5.58 9.17 -11.01
CA GLU A 61 6.96 9.61 -11.01
C GLU A 61 7.24 10.43 -9.75
N ASP A 62 8.49 10.39 -9.28
CA ASP A 62 8.95 11.24 -8.19
C ASP A 62 9.41 12.60 -8.71
N TRP A 63 9.98 13.43 -7.83
CA TRP A 63 10.46 14.76 -8.17
C TRP A 63 11.56 14.76 -9.25
N ASP A 64 12.34 13.68 -9.33
CA ASP A 64 13.42 13.53 -10.27
C ASP A 64 13.01 12.87 -11.58
N GLY A 65 11.71 12.58 -11.75
CA GLY A 65 11.17 11.92 -12.93
C GLY A 65 11.37 10.41 -12.94
N ASN A 66 11.79 9.82 -11.83
CA ASN A 66 11.94 8.38 -11.70
C ASN A 66 10.61 7.70 -11.44
N GLU A 67 10.42 6.53 -12.06
CA GLU A 67 9.19 5.75 -11.86
C GLU A 67 9.09 5.28 -10.40
N VAL A 68 7.91 5.49 -9.81
CA VAL A 68 7.59 4.99 -8.47
C VAL A 68 6.71 3.76 -8.62
N THR A 69 7.15 2.64 -8.06
CA THR A 69 6.39 1.39 -8.05
C THR A 69 5.84 1.11 -6.66
N GLY A 70 4.97 0.09 -6.56
CA GLY A 70 4.51 -0.38 -5.25
C GLY A 70 5.66 -0.82 -4.35
N TYR A 71 6.70 -1.39 -4.94
CA TYR A 71 7.90 -1.77 -4.19
C TYR A 71 8.60 -0.55 -3.57
N HIS A 72 8.68 0.56 -4.29
CA HIS A 72 9.22 1.81 -3.75
C HIS A 72 8.38 2.33 -2.58
N CYS A 73 7.05 2.22 -2.69
CA CYS A 73 6.16 2.59 -1.59
C CYS A 73 6.44 1.73 -0.35
N LEU A 74 6.62 0.43 -0.53
CA LEU A 74 6.96 -0.47 0.58
C LEU A 74 8.27 -0.05 1.23
N GLN A 75 9.29 0.25 0.45
CA GLN A 75 10.59 0.70 0.96
C GLN A 75 10.46 1.97 1.79
N ILE A 76 9.65 2.93 1.33
CA ILE A 76 9.42 4.18 2.05
C ILE A 76 8.72 3.90 3.38
N ILE A 77 7.69 3.06 3.37
CA ILE A 77 6.94 2.70 4.59
C ILE A 77 7.86 2.01 5.60
N VAL A 78 8.67 1.06 5.16
CA VAL A 78 9.61 0.35 6.03
C VAL A 78 10.62 1.32 6.64
N ARG A 79 11.19 2.21 5.82
CA ARG A 79 12.17 3.20 6.29
C ARG A 79 11.56 4.16 7.30
N GLU A 80 10.37 4.68 7.03
CA GLU A 80 9.70 5.61 7.95
C GLU A 80 9.33 4.94 9.27
N CYS A 81 8.84 3.71 9.22
CA CYS A 81 8.55 2.96 10.45
C CYS A 81 9.81 2.70 11.26
N PHE A 82 10.91 2.33 10.60
CA PHE A 82 12.19 2.13 11.27
C PHE A 82 12.70 3.42 11.92
N ASN A 83 12.70 4.53 11.18
CA ASN A 83 13.20 5.82 11.67
C ASN A 83 12.37 6.36 12.83
N ARG A 84 11.09 6.07 12.87
CA ARG A 84 10.16 6.53 13.92
C ARG A 84 9.94 5.51 15.02
N ASN A 85 10.64 4.37 14.95
CA ASN A 85 10.52 3.27 15.91
C ASN A 85 9.07 2.76 16.02
N LEU A 86 8.42 2.59 14.87
CA LEU A 86 7.05 2.11 14.77
C LEU A 86 7.03 0.67 14.26
N LYS A 87 5.99 -0.08 14.66
CA LYS A 87 5.79 -1.44 14.18
C LYS A 87 5.30 -1.41 12.73
N LEU A 88 5.92 -2.22 11.86
CA LEU A 88 5.51 -2.34 10.46
C LEU A 88 4.11 -2.95 10.36
N PRO A 89 3.18 -2.33 9.60
CA PRO A 89 1.87 -2.90 9.37
C PRO A 89 1.92 -4.09 8.40
N GLU A 90 0.85 -4.88 8.36
CA GLU A 90 0.72 -5.94 7.37
C GLU A 90 0.59 -5.34 5.97
N CYS A 91 1.46 -5.77 5.05
CA CYS A 91 1.49 -5.27 3.68
C CYS A 91 1.24 -6.40 2.70
N VAL A 92 0.38 -6.16 1.72
CA VAL A 92 0.09 -7.13 0.66
C VAL A 92 0.16 -6.43 -0.70
N PHE A 93 0.60 -7.16 -1.72
CA PHE A 93 0.53 -6.71 -3.11
C PHE A 93 -0.68 -7.35 -3.77
N HIS A 94 -1.54 -6.53 -4.39
CA HIS A 94 -2.74 -7.02 -5.05
C HIS A 94 -2.63 -7.05 -6.57
N THR A 95 -1.41 -7.00 -7.10
CA THR A 95 -1.20 -7.07 -8.55
C THR A 95 -1.53 -8.45 -9.10
N LYS A 96 -2.09 -8.49 -10.31
CA LYS A 96 -2.29 -9.73 -11.07
C LYS A 96 -1.06 -10.16 -11.85
N ASN A 97 -0.03 -9.31 -11.95
CA ASN A 97 1.16 -9.63 -12.73
C ASN A 97 2.01 -10.66 -11.97
N PRO A 98 2.02 -11.94 -12.38
CA PRO A 98 2.80 -12.96 -11.67
C PRO A 98 4.29 -12.67 -11.63
N ILE A 99 4.83 -12.08 -12.70
CA ILE A 99 6.26 -11.73 -12.77
C ILE A 99 6.58 -10.66 -11.73
N GLY A 100 5.78 -9.59 -11.66
CA GLY A 100 5.95 -8.56 -10.65
C GLY A 100 5.81 -9.11 -9.24
N LYS A 101 4.83 -9.98 -9.03
CA LYS A 101 4.58 -10.61 -7.73
C LYS A 101 5.75 -11.50 -7.30
N GLU A 102 6.32 -12.26 -8.23
CA GLU A 102 7.44 -13.15 -7.95
C GLU A 102 8.73 -12.40 -7.62
N ASN A 103 8.90 -11.20 -8.18
CA ASN A 103 10.08 -10.38 -7.95
C ASN A 103 9.99 -9.54 -6.66
N MET A 104 8.90 -9.61 -5.98
CA MET A 104 8.69 -8.96 -4.69
C MET A 104 8.80 -9.96 -3.55
#